data_09fd3257508b0596fe82a8dce04941f2
#
_entry.id   09fd3257508b0596fe82a8dce04941f2
#
_cell.length_a   1.000
_cell.length_b   1.000
_cell.length_c   1.000
_cell.angle_alpha   90.00
_cell.angle_beta   90.00
_cell.angle_gamma   90.00
#
_symmetry.space_group_name_H-M   'P 1'
#
loop_
_entity.id
_entity.type
_entity.pdbx_description
1 polymer ?
#
loop_
_entity_poly.entity_id
_entity_poly.type
_entity_poly.pdbx_seq_one_letter_code
_entity_poly.pdbx_strand_id
1 'polypeptide(L)'
;MSFVRTSLLFGASLLGAGAIALVGAGAASAESGINFSPGNDGLLNYGTVNTGILNGGVGNSGIANNLLGPGALNSGIANGLLGGSGNQGILGLGNLNRGVVSIGNGNTGLVNVGNLNTGLVNIGNGNLGAVNIGNGRVGILRLGF
;
A
#
# COMPACT_ATOMS: atom_id res chain seq x y z
N MET A 1 -6.55 34.32 -24.58
CA MET A 1 -6.22 33.73 -23.24
C MET A 1 -6.04 32.22 -23.26
N SER A 2 -6.33 31.53 -24.32
CA SER A 2 -6.23 30.07 -24.46
C SER A 2 -4.78 29.57 -24.71
N PHE A 3 -3.97 30.34 -25.40
CA PHE A 3 -2.63 29.92 -25.83
C PHE A 3 -1.59 29.73 -24.72
N VAL A 4 -1.68 30.49 -23.63
CA VAL A 4 -0.71 30.42 -22.53
C VAL A 4 -0.86 29.14 -21.69
N ARG A 5 -2.07 28.63 -21.60
CA ARG A 5 -2.33 27.39 -20.84
C ARG A 5 -1.83 26.14 -21.56
N THR A 6 -1.90 26.13 -22.87
CA THR A 6 -1.44 24.98 -23.67
C THR A 6 0.10 24.90 -23.69
N SER A 7 0.79 26.02 -23.70
CA SER A 7 2.26 26.02 -23.69
C SER A 7 2.86 25.65 -22.33
N LEU A 8 2.17 25.94 -21.22
CA LEU A 8 2.60 25.50 -19.89
C LEU A 8 2.47 23.98 -19.70
N LEU A 9 1.42 23.41 -20.26
CA LEU A 9 1.21 21.97 -20.26
C LEU A 9 2.26 21.22 -21.08
N PHE A 10 2.68 21.77 -22.21
CA PHE A 10 3.74 21.18 -23.04
C PHE A 10 5.13 21.29 -22.41
N GLY A 11 5.42 22.35 -21.71
CA GLY A 11 6.70 22.55 -21.02
C GLY A 11 6.90 21.59 -19.85
N ALA A 12 5.85 21.31 -19.10
CA ALA A 12 5.91 20.38 -17.97
C ALA A 12 6.04 18.93 -18.44
N SER A 13 5.56 18.61 -19.62
CA SER A 13 5.59 17.25 -20.17
C SER A 13 6.96 16.85 -20.71
N LEU A 14 7.85 17.77 -21.01
CA LEU A 14 9.20 17.45 -21.52
C LEU A 14 10.19 17.09 -20.41
N LEU A 15 9.89 17.35 -19.16
CA LEU A 15 10.78 17.10 -18.03
C LEU A 15 10.59 15.75 -17.34
N GLY A 16 9.61 14.97 -17.73
CA GLY A 16 9.41 13.64 -17.20
C GLY A 16 8.66 12.78 -18.17
N ALA A 17 9.35 11.89 -18.83
CA ALA A 17 8.80 11.05 -19.89
C ALA A 17 7.55 10.23 -19.51
N GLY A 18 7.25 10.13 -18.24
CA GLY A 18 6.04 9.49 -17.76
C GLY A 18 4.84 10.41 -17.53
N ALA A 19 5.09 11.69 -17.36
CA ALA A 19 4.05 12.64 -16.97
C ALA A 19 3.12 13.01 -18.13
N ILE A 20 3.56 12.80 -19.32
CA ILE A 20 2.91 13.33 -20.51
C ILE A 20 1.55 12.73 -20.81
N ALA A 21 1.45 11.46 -20.61
CA ALA A 21 0.21 10.72 -20.90
C ALA A 21 -0.93 11.05 -19.95
N LEU A 22 -0.62 11.72 -18.89
CA LEU A 22 -1.48 11.87 -17.73
C LEU A 22 -2.28 13.12 -17.70
N VAL A 23 -1.74 14.11 -18.36
CA VAL A 23 -2.27 15.45 -18.22
C VAL A 23 -3.50 15.66 -19.09
N GLY A 24 -3.72 14.78 -20.05
CA GLY A 24 -4.81 14.94 -21.00
C GLY A 24 -6.16 14.47 -20.49
N ALA A 25 -6.20 13.69 -19.47
CA ALA A 25 -7.42 13.04 -19.07
C ALA A 25 -7.94 13.57 -17.72
N GLY A 26 -8.62 14.62 -17.70
CA GLY A 26 -9.45 14.91 -16.56
C GLY A 26 -9.00 15.99 -15.60
N ALA A 27 -8.50 17.05 -16.11
CA ALA A 27 -8.18 18.24 -15.34
C ALA A 27 -9.36 18.90 -14.59
N ALA A 28 -10.42 18.19 -14.41
CA ALA A 28 -11.61 18.69 -13.73
C ALA A 28 -11.77 18.18 -12.30
N SER A 29 -10.97 17.21 -11.87
CA SER A 29 -10.99 16.78 -10.49
C SER A 29 -9.90 17.47 -9.69
N ALA A 30 -10.17 17.71 -8.44
CA ALA A 30 -9.23 18.34 -7.50
C ALA A 30 -8.08 17.39 -7.16
N GLU A 31 -7.33 16.99 -8.18
CA GLU A 31 -6.14 16.17 -8.00
C GLU A 31 -4.99 17.07 -7.59
N SER A 32 -4.31 16.73 -6.52
CA SER A 32 -3.08 17.40 -6.15
C SER A 32 -1.88 16.53 -6.51
N GLY A 33 -0.86 17.15 -7.13
CA GLY A 33 0.39 16.48 -7.45
C GLY A 33 0.49 15.90 -8.86
N ILE A 34 1.44 14.99 -9.06
CA ILE A 34 1.72 14.33 -10.34
C ILE A 34 1.36 12.86 -10.22
N ASN A 35 0.26 12.47 -10.82
CA ASN A 35 -0.27 11.10 -10.74
C ASN A 35 -0.43 10.48 -12.13
N PHE A 36 -0.39 9.13 -12.19
CA PHE A 36 -0.52 8.39 -13.45
C PHE A 36 -1.97 8.11 -13.85
N SER A 37 -2.93 8.40 -13.00
CA SER A 37 -4.36 8.20 -13.26
C SER A 37 -5.19 9.22 -12.52
N PRO A 38 -6.40 9.55 -13.00
CA PRO A 38 -7.30 10.49 -12.34
C PRO A 38 -7.80 10.03 -10.97
N GLY A 39 -8.18 10.98 -10.13
CA GLY A 39 -8.77 10.72 -8.81
C GLY A 39 -7.77 10.35 -7.72
N ASN A 40 -6.49 10.57 -7.96
CA ASN A 40 -5.44 10.35 -6.97
C ASN A 40 -4.92 11.68 -6.41
N ASP A 41 -4.46 11.64 -5.18
CA ASP A 41 -3.86 12.78 -4.49
C ASP A 41 -2.42 12.48 -4.07
N GLY A 42 -1.47 13.37 -4.40
CA GLY A 42 -0.07 13.21 -4.06
C GLY A 42 0.86 13.00 -5.25
N LEU A 43 1.77 12.04 -5.17
CA LEU A 43 2.85 11.91 -6.16
C LEU A 43 2.97 10.48 -6.72
N LEU A 44 2.96 10.38 -8.05
CA LEU A 44 3.22 9.14 -8.78
C LEU A 44 2.30 7.97 -8.41
N ASN A 45 1.06 8.28 -8.00
CA ASN A 45 0.07 7.24 -7.76
C ASN A 45 -0.57 6.77 -9.06
N TYR A 46 -0.93 5.48 -9.13
CA TYR A 46 -1.67 4.90 -10.25
C TYR A 46 -2.87 4.07 -9.74
N GLY A 47 -3.87 3.87 -10.58
CA GLY A 47 -5.14 3.31 -10.16
C GLY A 47 -6.12 4.40 -9.73
N THR A 48 -6.92 4.21 -8.70
CA THR A 48 -7.97 5.16 -8.34
C THR A 48 -8.05 5.45 -6.85
N VAL A 49 -8.30 6.71 -6.52
CA VAL A 49 -8.56 7.17 -5.14
C VAL A 49 -7.40 6.85 -4.19
N ASN A 50 -6.17 6.92 -4.67
CA ASN A 50 -4.99 6.74 -3.83
C ASN A 50 -4.50 8.08 -3.31
N THR A 51 -3.97 8.09 -2.10
CA THR A 51 -3.41 9.28 -1.46
C THR A 51 -1.98 9.01 -0.98
N GLY A 52 -1.04 9.89 -1.33
CA GLY A 52 0.35 9.79 -0.90
C GLY A 52 1.34 9.61 -2.05
N ILE A 53 2.30 8.70 -1.92
CA ILE A 53 3.41 8.57 -2.87
C ILE A 53 3.51 7.13 -3.38
N LEU A 54 3.56 6.95 -4.71
CA LEU A 54 3.80 5.67 -5.36
C LEU A 54 2.80 4.56 -4.96
N ASN A 55 1.55 4.92 -4.66
CA ASN A 55 0.54 3.91 -4.39
C ASN A 55 -0.10 3.42 -5.68
N GLY A 56 -0.34 2.11 -5.76
CA GLY A 56 -1.07 1.49 -6.87
C GLY A 56 -2.41 0.91 -6.42
N GLY A 57 -3.24 0.47 -7.36
CA GLY A 57 -4.54 -0.14 -7.05
C GLY A 57 -5.61 0.87 -6.64
N VAL A 58 -6.40 0.57 -5.64
CA VAL A 58 -7.60 1.35 -5.30
C VAL A 58 -7.64 1.74 -3.82
N GLY A 59 -7.80 3.02 -3.55
CA GLY A 59 -8.05 3.52 -2.20
C GLY A 59 -6.90 3.31 -1.21
N ASN A 60 -5.67 3.31 -1.68
CA ASN A 60 -4.50 3.14 -0.83
C ASN A 60 -4.01 4.48 -0.30
N SER A 61 -3.50 4.49 0.92
CA SER A 61 -2.98 5.69 1.57
C SER A 61 -1.59 5.47 2.15
N GLY A 62 -0.67 6.38 1.86
CA GLY A 62 0.69 6.32 2.37
C GLY A 62 1.75 6.21 1.28
N ILE A 63 2.73 5.31 1.43
CA ILE A 63 3.88 5.23 0.53
C ILE A 63 4.04 3.81 -0.03
N ALA A 64 4.13 3.69 -1.33
CA ALA A 64 4.45 2.47 -2.06
C ALA A 64 3.54 1.27 -1.76
N ASN A 65 2.26 1.52 -1.46
CA ASN A 65 1.31 0.44 -1.28
C ASN A 65 0.86 -0.13 -2.64
N ASN A 66 0.74 -1.46 -2.74
CA ASN A 66 0.35 -2.18 -3.96
C ASN A 66 1.17 -1.83 -5.23
N LEU A 67 2.45 -1.67 -5.07
CA LEU A 67 3.31 -1.21 -6.16
C LEU A 67 3.39 -2.20 -7.34
N LEU A 68 3.37 -3.49 -7.08
CA LEU A 68 3.59 -4.54 -8.09
C LEU A 68 2.40 -5.48 -8.30
N GLY A 69 1.27 -5.24 -7.65
CA GLY A 69 0.12 -6.13 -7.76
C GLY A 69 -1.22 -5.45 -7.51
N PRO A 70 -2.30 -6.12 -7.82
CA PRO A 70 -3.63 -5.60 -7.54
C PRO A 70 -3.90 -5.64 -6.04
N GLY A 71 -4.53 -4.59 -5.53
CA GLY A 71 -4.93 -4.53 -4.14
C GLY A 71 -5.60 -3.21 -3.81
N ALA A 72 -6.22 -3.17 -2.65
CA ALA A 72 -7.00 -2.03 -2.25
C ALA A 72 -6.95 -1.77 -0.73
N LEU A 73 -7.25 -0.51 -0.37
CA LEU A 73 -7.49 -0.13 1.02
C LEU A 73 -6.32 -0.41 1.96
N ASN A 74 -5.10 -0.36 1.45
CA ASN A 74 -3.91 -0.46 2.28
C ASN A 74 -3.51 0.92 2.81
N SER A 75 -3.04 0.95 4.04
CA SER A 75 -2.61 2.18 4.70
C SER A 75 -1.26 2.02 5.37
N GLY A 76 -0.33 2.92 5.07
CA GLY A 76 1.02 2.90 5.63
C GLY A 76 2.10 2.82 4.57
N ILE A 77 3.11 1.97 4.78
CA ILE A 77 4.28 1.89 3.89
C ILE A 77 4.44 0.47 3.34
N ALA A 78 4.59 0.34 2.04
CA ALA A 78 4.89 -0.91 1.34
C ALA A 78 3.93 -2.08 1.65
N ASN A 79 2.67 -1.78 1.94
CA ASN A 79 1.68 -2.81 2.16
C ASN A 79 1.14 -3.36 0.85
N GLY A 80 0.87 -4.66 0.80
CA GLY A 80 0.36 -5.31 -0.40
C GLY A 80 1.29 -5.22 -1.60
N LEU A 81 2.60 -5.17 -1.41
CA LEU A 81 3.58 -4.90 -2.46
C LEU A 81 3.40 -5.80 -3.69
N LEU A 82 3.07 -7.05 -3.51
CA LEU A 82 2.79 -8.03 -4.56
C LEU A 82 1.29 -8.30 -4.74
N GLY A 83 0.44 -7.45 -4.20
CA GLY A 83 -0.99 -7.62 -4.09
C GLY A 83 -1.42 -7.83 -2.64
N GLY A 84 -2.73 -7.69 -2.39
CA GLY A 84 -3.29 -7.79 -1.05
C GLY A 84 -4.02 -6.52 -0.63
N SER A 85 -4.93 -6.68 0.30
CA SER A 85 -5.88 -5.62 0.63
C SER A 85 -6.10 -5.47 2.12
N GLY A 86 -6.43 -4.23 2.53
CA GLY A 86 -6.80 -3.94 3.90
C GLY A 86 -5.66 -4.03 4.91
N ASN A 87 -4.41 -3.96 4.46
CA ASN A 87 -3.27 -3.96 5.35
C ASN A 87 -3.02 -2.58 5.95
N GLN A 88 -2.62 -2.55 7.21
CA GLN A 88 -2.29 -1.32 7.93
C GLN A 88 -0.94 -1.47 8.63
N GLY A 89 0.01 -0.62 8.29
CA GLY A 89 1.32 -0.68 8.92
C GLY A 89 2.47 -0.44 7.96
N ILE A 90 3.58 -1.18 8.11
CA ILE A 90 4.78 -0.92 7.31
C ILE A 90 4.91 -1.93 6.16
N LEU A 91 4.99 -3.20 6.42
CA LEU A 91 5.16 -4.23 5.41
C LEU A 91 4.14 -5.35 5.63
N GLY A 92 2.99 -5.22 5.01
CA GLY A 92 1.94 -6.24 5.04
C GLY A 92 1.86 -6.96 3.71
N LEU A 93 2.21 -8.23 3.65
CA LEU A 93 2.04 -9.08 2.48
C LEU A 93 0.89 -10.05 2.72
N GLY A 94 -0.11 -10.01 1.85
CA GLY A 94 -1.38 -10.70 2.02
C GLY A 94 -2.50 -9.75 2.41
N ASN A 95 -3.47 -10.19 3.22
CA ASN A 95 -4.67 -9.41 3.47
C ASN A 95 -4.92 -9.16 4.96
N LEU A 96 -5.50 -7.99 5.26
CA LEU A 96 -6.02 -7.66 6.59
C LEU A 96 -4.96 -7.73 7.70
N ASN A 97 -3.72 -7.44 7.39
CA ASN A 97 -2.64 -7.40 8.36
C ASN A 97 -2.54 -6.04 9.04
N ARG A 98 -2.22 -6.03 10.33
CA ARG A 98 -1.97 -4.82 11.12
C ARG A 98 -0.65 -4.93 11.85
N GLY A 99 0.36 -4.17 11.44
CA GLY A 99 1.62 -4.24 12.16
C GLY A 99 2.81 -3.73 11.39
N VAL A 100 3.98 -4.14 11.84
CA VAL A 100 5.23 -3.69 11.22
C VAL A 100 5.63 -4.60 10.08
N VAL A 101 5.82 -5.88 10.33
CA VAL A 101 6.09 -6.89 9.29
C VAL A 101 5.10 -8.03 9.44
N SER A 102 4.24 -8.18 8.48
CA SER A 102 3.23 -9.24 8.49
C SER A 102 3.17 -9.94 7.14
N ILE A 103 3.31 -11.26 7.15
CA ILE A 103 3.23 -12.09 5.95
C ILE A 103 2.13 -13.13 6.14
N GLY A 104 1.13 -13.12 5.28
CA GLY A 104 -0.05 -13.96 5.37
C GLY A 104 -1.30 -13.13 5.60
N ASN A 105 -2.30 -13.64 6.32
CA ASN A 105 -3.58 -12.97 6.43
C ASN A 105 -4.03 -12.80 7.88
N GLY A 106 -4.62 -11.63 8.17
CA GLY A 106 -5.27 -11.37 9.45
C GLY A 106 -4.30 -11.33 10.63
N ASN A 107 -3.04 -10.97 10.42
CA ASN A 107 -2.04 -10.87 11.48
C ASN A 107 -2.09 -9.49 12.15
N THR A 108 -1.85 -9.49 13.47
CA THR A 108 -1.78 -8.24 14.25
C THR A 108 -0.54 -8.24 15.15
N GLY A 109 0.34 -7.25 15.01
CA GLY A 109 1.51 -7.10 15.87
C GLY A 109 2.78 -6.68 15.16
N LEU A 110 3.95 -7.04 15.70
CA LEU A 110 5.20 -6.55 15.14
C LEU A 110 5.70 -7.40 13.97
N VAL A 111 6.01 -8.67 14.21
CA VAL A 111 6.54 -9.57 13.17
C VAL A 111 5.74 -10.87 13.21
N ASN A 112 4.86 -11.04 12.26
CA ASN A 112 4.02 -12.22 12.19
C ASN A 112 4.10 -12.87 10.79
N VAL A 113 4.33 -14.18 10.77
CA VAL A 113 4.40 -14.97 9.55
C VAL A 113 3.41 -16.13 9.64
N GLY A 114 2.48 -16.20 8.72
CA GLY A 114 1.38 -17.15 8.72
C GLY A 114 0.04 -16.45 8.80
N ASN A 115 -0.97 -17.06 9.38
CA ASN A 115 -2.30 -16.49 9.39
C ASN A 115 -2.87 -16.36 10.81
N LEU A 116 -3.65 -15.30 11.04
CA LEU A 116 -4.39 -15.10 12.27
C LEU A 116 -3.52 -15.07 13.52
N ASN A 117 -2.31 -14.56 13.41
CA ASN A 117 -1.40 -14.40 14.54
C ASN A 117 -1.60 -13.04 15.21
N THR A 118 -1.53 -13.02 16.54
CA THR A 118 -1.59 -11.79 17.32
C THR A 118 -0.46 -11.74 18.33
N GLY A 119 0.39 -10.73 18.22
CA GLY A 119 1.48 -10.54 19.18
C GLY A 119 2.77 -9.98 18.62
N LEU A 120 3.87 -10.19 19.29
CA LEU A 120 5.14 -9.57 18.90
C LEU A 120 5.83 -10.31 17.75
N VAL A 121 6.18 -11.58 17.96
CA VAL A 121 6.85 -12.40 16.95
C VAL A 121 6.19 -13.77 16.91
N ASN A 122 5.41 -14.02 15.91
CA ASN A 122 4.72 -15.30 15.78
C ASN A 122 4.96 -15.90 14.38
N ILE A 123 5.29 -17.18 14.34
CA ILE A 123 5.48 -17.94 13.12
C ILE A 123 4.57 -19.17 13.17
N GLY A 124 3.67 -19.30 12.20
CA GLY A 124 2.64 -20.33 12.13
C GLY A 124 1.26 -19.74 12.07
N ASN A 125 0.26 -20.43 12.55
CA ASN A 125 -1.12 -19.98 12.42
C ASN A 125 -1.85 -19.95 13.77
N GLY A 126 -2.67 -18.91 13.96
CA GLY A 126 -3.53 -18.80 15.13
C GLY A 126 -2.77 -18.64 16.46
N ASN A 127 -1.58 -18.05 16.45
CA ASN A 127 -0.80 -17.84 17.65
C ASN A 127 -1.19 -16.54 18.35
N LEU A 128 -1.22 -16.57 19.66
CA LEU A 128 -1.51 -15.41 20.51
C LEU A 128 -0.46 -15.24 21.58
N GLY A 129 0.32 -14.17 21.52
CA GLY A 129 1.30 -13.87 22.57
C GLY A 129 2.59 -13.24 22.06
N ALA A 130 3.65 -13.31 22.86
CA ALA A 130 4.86 -12.58 22.53
C ALA A 130 5.70 -13.29 21.46
N VAL A 131 6.22 -14.48 21.75
CA VAL A 131 7.07 -15.21 20.80
C VAL A 131 6.56 -16.65 20.70
N ASN A 132 5.92 -16.98 19.59
CA ASN A 132 5.39 -18.33 19.39
C ASN A 132 5.81 -18.87 18.02
N ILE A 133 6.25 -20.12 17.98
CA ILE A 133 6.56 -20.87 16.77
C ILE A 133 5.74 -22.14 16.77
N GLY A 134 4.93 -22.37 15.75
CA GLY A 134 3.98 -23.48 15.64
C GLY A 134 2.57 -22.97 15.43
N ASN A 135 1.57 -23.79 15.68
CA ASN A 135 0.18 -23.42 15.43
C ASN A 135 -0.64 -23.42 16.73
N GLY A 136 -1.57 -22.47 16.85
CA GLY A 136 -2.47 -22.39 18.00
C GLY A 136 -1.77 -22.15 19.34
N ARG A 137 -0.64 -21.54 19.34
CA ARG A 137 0.16 -21.30 20.55
C ARG A 137 -0.31 -20.05 21.29
N VAL A 138 -0.51 -20.20 22.59
CA VAL A 138 -0.91 -19.08 23.45
C VAL A 138 0.10 -18.91 24.57
N GLY A 139 0.70 -17.72 24.70
CA GLY A 139 1.64 -17.42 25.77
C GLY A 139 2.80 -16.53 25.37
N ILE A 140 3.75 -16.41 26.29
CA ILE A 140 4.89 -15.49 26.11
C ILE A 140 5.97 -16.11 25.22
N LEU A 141 6.31 -17.35 25.44
CA LEU A 141 7.33 -18.08 24.68
C LEU A 141 6.86 -19.51 24.49
N ARG A 142 6.53 -19.88 23.27
CA ARG A 142 6.09 -21.24 22.91
C ARG A 142 6.79 -21.68 21.65
N LEU A 143 7.68 -22.65 21.79
CA LEU A 143 8.42 -23.25 20.67
C LEU A 143 7.99 -24.71 20.55
N GLY A 144 7.59 -25.10 19.36
CA GLY A 144 7.22 -26.50 19.11
C GLY A 144 6.32 -26.64 17.87
N PHE A 145 6.39 -27.80 17.32
CA PHE A 145 5.67 -28.22 16.11
C PHE A 145 4.48 -29.08 16.48
#